data_e874b46cc17b5d4ddc8bc58bd148348e
#
_entry.id   e874b46cc17b5d4ddc8bc58bd148348e
#
_cell.length_a   1.000
_cell.length_b   1.000
_cell.length_c   1.000
_cell.angle_alpha   90.00
_cell.angle_beta   90.00
_cell.angle_gamma   90.00
#
_symmetry.space_group_name_H-M   'P 1'
#
loop_
_entity.id
_entity.type
_entity.pdbx_description
1 polymer ?
#
loop_
_entity_poly.entity_id
_entity_poly.type
_entity_poly.pdbx_seq_one_letter_code
_entity_poly.pdbx_strand_id
1 'polypeptide(L)'
;MDVKIIRATKKHAAEMGFVHSCSWQKAYANIIPNEIIAAFTPEKRAEIFSNIIESQPEEYYLFVVNDQSAGIASLSKSHEKDSPNTVGEIYSIYFHPDYWGTPATQVAFQFCIDRLKALGFSFITIWVLEDNIRARRFYEKNGFEFDGHSKEIEVGKKLREVRYSKQV
;
A
#
# COMPACT_ATOMS: atom_id res chain seq x y z
N MET A 1 19.77 9.84 2.66
CA MET A 1 18.42 10.17 2.14
C MET A 1 17.52 10.24 3.35
N ASP A 2 17.01 11.44 3.64
CA ASP A 2 16.15 11.66 4.81
C ASP A 2 14.70 11.33 4.42
N VAL A 3 14.09 10.41 5.16
CA VAL A 3 12.70 9.99 4.96
C VAL A 3 11.88 10.47 6.17
N LYS A 4 11.06 11.49 5.97
CA LYS A 4 10.08 11.91 6.97
C LYS A 4 8.84 11.02 6.87
N ILE A 5 8.41 10.51 8.01
CA ILE A 5 7.21 9.68 8.13
C ILE A 5 6.15 10.49 8.86
N ILE A 6 5.06 10.75 8.18
CA ILE A 6 3.99 11.60 8.67
C ILE A 6 2.74 10.76 8.89
N ARG A 7 2.18 10.79 10.10
CA ARG A 7 0.80 10.30 10.32
C ARG A 7 -0.14 11.19 9.52
N ALA A 8 -0.74 10.64 8.48
CA ALA A 8 -1.57 11.41 7.58
C ALA A 8 -2.89 11.81 8.24
N THR A 9 -3.30 13.02 7.94
CA THR A 9 -4.61 13.58 8.25
C THR A 9 -5.27 14.05 6.97
N LYS A 10 -6.49 14.50 7.05
CA LYS A 10 -7.24 15.07 5.92
C LYS A 10 -6.48 16.16 5.14
N LYS A 11 -5.59 16.89 5.82
CA LYS A 11 -4.74 17.93 5.20
C LYS A 11 -3.77 17.37 4.14
N HIS A 12 -3.44 16.09 4.22
CA HIS A 12 -2.49 15.41 3.32
C HIS A 12 -3.19 14.66 2.17
N ALA A 13 -4.51 14.82 2.04
CA ALA A 13 -5.28 14.05 1.05
C ALA A 13 -4.84 14.33 -0.40
N ALA A 14 -4.44 15.57 -0.71
CA ALA A 14 -3.96 15.94 -2.04
C ALA A 14 -2.67 15.23 -2.41
N GLU A 15 -1.67 15.25 -1.50
CA GLU A 15 -0.39 14.56 -1.68
C GLU A 15 -0.58 13.04 -1.79
N MET A 16 -1.45 12.47 -0.96
CA MET A 16 -1.76 11.05 -0.99
C MET A 16 -2.44 10.66 -2.30
N GLY A 17 -3.38 11.46 -2.77
CA GLY A 17 -4.05 11.27 -4.05
C GLY A 17 -3.08 11.31 -5.23
N PHE A 18 -2.15 12.25 -5.21
CA PHE A 18 -1.10 12.37 -6.22
C PHE A 18 -0.21 11.13 -6.27
N VAL A 19 0.36 10.72 -5.13
CA VAL A 19 1.23 9.53 -5.06
C VAL A 19 0.50 8.27 -5.51
N HIS A 20 -0.74 8.08 -5.04
CA HIS A 20 -1.54 6.91 -5.37
C HIS A 20 -1.84 6.83 -6.87
N SER A 21 -2.26 7.95 -7.47
CA SER A 21 -2.55 8.02 -8.90
C SER A 21 -1.30 7.77 -9.75
N CYS A 22 -0.17 8.42 -9.46
CA CYS A 22 1.08 8.21 -10.20
C CYS A 22 1.58 6.76 -10.11
N SER A 23 1.52 6.17 -8.92
CA SER A 23 1.90 4.78 -8.70
C SER A 23 1.01 3.81 -9.50
N TRP A 24 -0.30 4.00 -9.43
CA TRP A 24 -1.29 3.16 -10.08
C TRP A 24 -1.15 3.17 -11.60
N GLN A 25 -1.06 4.36 -12.17
CA GLN A 25 -0.93 4.56 -13.61
C GLN A 25 0.32 3.85 -14.18
N LYS A 26 1.41 3.88 -13.44
CA LYS A 26 2.65 3.23 -13.88
C LYS A 26 2.68 1.73 -13.59
N ALA A 27 2.25 1.31 -12.40
CA ALA A 27 2.30 -0.09 -11.97
C ALA A 27 1.35 -0.99 -12.77
N TYR A 28 0.19 -0.48 -13.15
CA TYR A 28 -0.90 -1.27 -13.72
C TYR A 28 -1.19 -0.99 -15.19
N ALA A 29 -0.32 -0.21 -15.86
CA ALA A 29 -0.49 0.20 -17.27
C ALA A 29 -0.75 -0.94 -18.26
N ASN A 30 -0.22 -2.14 -17.99
CA ASN A 30 -0.41 -3.33 -18.83
C ASN A 30 -1.22 -4.44 -18.14
N ILE A 31 -1.83 -4.14 -17.00
CA ILE A 31 -2.58 -5.10 -16.18
C ILE A 31 -4.05 -4.74 -16.15
N ILE A 32 -4.36 -3.46 -15.96
CA ILE A 32 -5.72 -2.92 -15.82
C ILE A 32 -6.10 -2.18 -17.10
N PRO A 33 -7.39 -2.25 -17.55
CA PRO A 33 -7.83 -1.52 -18.73
C PRO A 33 -7.52 -0.03 -18.68
N ASN A 34 -7.11 0.54 -19.84
CA ASN A 34 -6.65 1.93 -19.94
C ASN A 34 -7.70 2.95 -19.49
N GLU A 35 -8.98 2.71 -19.76
CA GLU A 35 -10.09 3.59 -19.31
C GLU A 35 -10.21 3.66 -17.79
N ILE A 36 -9.95 2.56 -17.10
CA ILE A 36 -9.95 2.52 -15.63
C ILE A 36 -8.74 3.31 -15.10
N ILE A 37 -7.57 3.11 -15.69
CA ILE A 37 -6.34 3.81 -15.33
C ILE A 37 -6.49 5.33 -15.57
N ALA A 38 -7.04 5.74 -16.70
CA ALA A 38 -7.27 7.15 -17.02
C ALA A 38 -8.25 7.82 -16.05
N ALA A 39 -9.23 7.08 -15.53
CA ALA A 39 -10.17 7.57 -14.53
C ALA A 39 -9.58 7.68 -13.11
N PHE A 40 -8.39 7.10 -12.87
CA PHE A 40 -7.72 7.09 -11.57
C PHE A 40 -6.88 8.35 -11.37
N THR A 41 -7.54 9.51 -11.31
CA THR A 41 -6.88 10.82 -11.27
C THR A 41 -6.46 11.22 -9.85
N PRO A 42 -5.45 12.10 -9.69
CA PRO A 42 -5.03 12.63 -8.39
C PRO A 42 -6.20 13.27 -7.62
N GLU A 43 -7.06 14.04 -8.29
CA GLU A 43 -8.18 14.75 -7.70
C GLU A 43 -9.23 13.79 -7.11
N LYS A 44 -9.62 12.77 -7.88
CA LYS A 44 -10.56 11.74 -7.40
C LYS A 44 -9.98 10.95 -6.23
N ARG A 45 -8.70 10.64 -6.28
CA ARG A 45 -8.03 9.94 -5.17
C ARG A 45 -7.92 10.81 -3.93
N ALA A 46 -7.61 12.10 -4.09
CA ALA A 46 -7.58 13.07 -2.99
C ALA A 46 -8.96 13.19 -2.31
N GLU A 47 -10.03 13.25 -3.07
CA GLU A 47 -11.39 13.26 -2.53
C GLU A 47 -11.69 12.01 -1.68
N ILE A 48 -11.32 10.83 -2.18
CA ILE A 48 -11.50 9.58 -1.44
C ILE A 48 -10.69 9.60 -0.14
N PHE A 49 -9.41 9.97 -0.18
CA PHE A 49 -8.59 10.06 1.03
C PHE A 49 -9.14 11.08 2.02
N SER A 50 -9.62 12.23 1.54
CA SER A 50 -10.27 13.24 2.38
C SER A 50 -11.46 12.69 3.15
N ASN A 51 -12.20 11.74 2.56
CA ASN A 51 -13.38 11.14 3.18
C ASN A 51 -13.05 9.98 4.13
N ILE A 52 -11.99 9.24 3.89
CA ILE A 52 -11.71 7.99 4.62
C ILE A 52 -10.69 8.13 5.75
N ILE A 53 -9.72 9.03 5.66
CA ILE A 53 -8.58 9.09 6.61
C ILE A 53 -9.02 9.19 8.07
N GLU A 54 -10.08 9.93 8.37
CA GLU A 54 -10.55 10.16 9.74
C GLU A 54 -11.76 9.27 10.10
N SER A 55 -12.36 8.60 9.11
CA SER A 55 -13.58 7.80 9.30
C SER A 55 -13.34 6.30 9.36
N GLN A 56 -12.17 5.84 8.95
CA GLN A 56 -11.81 4.43 8.92
C GLN A 56 -10.81 4.07 10.02
N PRO A 57 -10.79 2.80 10.48
CA PRO A 57 -9.91 2.36 11.54
C PRO A 57 -8.44 2.24 11.15
N GLU A 58 -8.11 2.34 9.85
CA GLU A 58 -6.76 2.25 9.35
C GLU A 58 -5.90 3.43 9.78
N GLU A 59 -4.65 3.17 10.06
CA GLU A 59 -3.64 4.21 10.18
C GLU A 59 -3.08 4.56 8.81
N TYR A 60 -3.18 5.83 8.41
CA TYR A 60 -2.65 6.33 7.14
C TYR A 60 -1.33 7.06 7.35
N TYR A 61 -0.38 6.82 6.46
CA TYR A 61 0.96 7.42 6.49
C TYR A 61 1.34 8.02 5.14
N LEU A 62 1.99 9.17 5.19
CA LEU A 62 2.66 9.82 4.08
C LEU A 62 4.17 9.76 4.30
N PHE A 63 4.91 9.28 3.32
CA PHE A 63 6.37 9.27 3.31
C PHE A 63 6.88 10.40 2.42
N VAL A 64 7.73 11.24 2.99
CA VAL A 64 8.29 12.42 2.32
C VAL A 64 9.80 12.28 2.25
N VAL A 65 10.37 12.47 1.05
CA VAL A 65 11.80 12.39 0.78
C VAL A 65 12.25 13.69 0.16
N ASN A 66 13.21 14.38 0.78
CA ASN A 66 13.69 15.68 0.31
C ASN A 66 12.53 16.66 0.00
N ASP A 67 11.59 16.77 0.94
CA ASP A 67 10.37 17.59 0.88
C ASP A 67 9.40 17.25 -0.29
N GLN A 68 9.55 16.08 -0.92
CA GLN A 68 8.65 15.57 -1.95
C GLN A 68 7.85 14.36 -1.42
N SER A 69 6.57 14.32 -1.73
CA SER A 69 5.70 13.19 -1.39
C SER A 69 6.10 11.95 -2.18
N ALA A 70 6.69 10.98 -1.53
CA ALA A 70 7.33 9.83 -2.14
C ALA A 70 6.49 8.55 -2.05
N GLY A 71 5.71 8.38 -0.99
CA GLY A 71 4.96 7.16 -0.77
C GLY A 71 3.81 7.32 0.22
N ILE A 72 2.92 6.36 0.23
CA ILE A 72 1.80 6.27 1.16
C ILE A 72 1.62 4.84 1.65
N ALA A 73 1.07 4.67 2.85
CA ALA A 73 0.64 3.38 3.36
C ALA A 73 -0.61 3.51 4.23
N SER A 74 -1.38 2.43 4.31
CA SER A 74 -2.39 2.25 5.34
C SER A 74 -2.19 0.92 6.06
N LEU A 75 -2.30 0.98 7.38
CA LEU A 75 -2.03 -0.14 8.29
C LEU A 75 -3.25 -0.37 9.18
N SER A 76 -3.58 -1.63 9.39
CA SER A 76 -4.71 -2.01 10.23
C SER A 76 -4.57 -3.43 10.78
N LYS A 77 -5.54 -3.85 11.56
CA LYS A 77 -5.84 -5.26 11.74
C LYS A 77 -6.23 -5.86 10.39
N SER A 78 -5.98 -7.15 10.19
CA SER A 78 -6.41 -7.87 8.99
C SER A 78 -7.90 -7.69 8.71
N HIS A 79 -8.25 -7.43 7.45
CA HIS A 79 -9.62 -7.31 6.96
C HIS A 79 -10.28 -8.67 6.70
N GLU A 80 -9.53 -9.76 6.78
CA GLU A 80 -10.08 -11.11 6.64
C GLU A 80 -11.04 -11.42 7.80
N LYS A 81 -12.26 -11.82 7.46
CA LYS A 81 -13.37 -12.00 8.42
C LYS A 81 -13.02 -12.92 9.59
N ASP A 82 -12.30 -14.01 9.32
CA ASP A 82 -11.94 -15.03 10.30
C ASP A 82 -10.49 -14.95 10.75
N SER A 83 -9.82 -13.82 10.50
CA SER A 83 -8.43 -13.63 10.89
C SER A 83 -8.27 -13.47 12.40
N PRO A 84 -7.29 -14.14 13.02
CA PRO A 84 -6.96 -13.92 14.42
C PRO A 84 -6.63 -12.45 14.71
N ASN A 85 -6.89 -12.02 15.96
CA ASN A 85 -6.57 -10.65 16.40
C ASN A 85 -5.06 -10.33 16.40
N THR A 86 -4.22 -11.34 16.22
CA THR A 86 -2.76 -11.24 16.16
C THR A 86 -2.23 -10.92 14.77
N VAL A 87 -3.10 -10.83 13.76
CA VAL A 87 -2.73 -10.57 12.36
C VAL A 87 -3.00 -9.13 12.00
N GLY A 88 -1.94 -8.41 11.71
CA GLY A 88 -1.98 -7.07 11.11
C GLY A 88 -1.90 -7.14 9.59
N GLU A 89 -2.26 -6.05 8.94
CA GLU A 89 -2.26 -5.94 7.49
C GLU A 89 -1.65 -4.61 7.05
N ILE A 90 -0.72 -4.69 6.11
CA ILE A 90 -0.38 -3.56 5.27
C ILE A 90 -1.48 -3.52 4.19
N TYR A 91 -2.56 -2.78 4.47
CA TYR A 91 -3.74 -2.76 3.62
C TYR A 91 -3.47 -2.11 2.27
N SER A 92 -2.66 -1.05 2.26
CA SER A 92 -2.14 -0.45 1.04
C SER A 92 -0.72 0.08 1.24
N ILE A 93 0.09 0.02 0.20
CA ILE A 93 1.38 0.68 0.14
C ILE A 93 1.71 1.03 -1.31
N TYR A 94 1.96 2.29 -1.57
CA TYR A 94 2.26 2.81 -2.90
C TYR A 94 3.40 3.82 -2.82
N PHE A 95 4.27 3.81 -3.82
CA PHE A 95 5.33 4.80 -3.99
C PHE A 95 5.23 5.45 -5.36
N HIS A 96 5.52 6.74 -5.41
CA HIS A 96 5.72 7.42 -6.67
C HIS A 96 6.82 6.70 -7.47
N PRO A 97 6.65 6.51 -8.78
CA PRO A 97 7.57 5.70 -9.60
C PRO A 97 9.05 6.09 -9.48
N ASP A 98 9.35 7.37 -9.29
CA ASP A 98 10.72 7.87 -9.16
C ASP A 98 11.47 7.33 -7.93
N TYR A 99 10.74 6.81 -6.95
CA TYR A 99 11.33 6.24 -5.73
C TYR A 99 11.40 4.72 -5.74
N TRP A 100 10.92 4.06 -6.80
CA TRP A 100 10.98 2.61 -6.88
C TRP A 100 12.42 2.10 -6.88
N GLY A 101 12.69 1.09 -6.04
CA GLY A 101 14.01 0.51 -5.89
C GLY A 101 15.03 1.37 -5.13
N THR A 102 14.61 2.50 -4.58
CA THR A 102 15.50 3.35 -3.76
C THR A 102 15.51 2.91 -2.29
N PRO A 103 16.51 3.31 -1.51
CA PRO A 103 16.53 3.06 -0.06
C PRO A 103 15.31 3.63 0.69
N ALA A 104 14.68 4.68 0.18
CA ALA A 104 13.50 5.28 0.79
C ALA A 104 12.33 4.30 0.90
N THR A 105 12.10 3.47 -0.13
CA THR A 105 11.05 2.44 -0.10
C THR A 105 11.33 1.39 0.97
N GLN A 106 12.59 1.05 1.17
CA GLN A 106 12.98 0.09 2.20
C GLN A 106 12.75 0.64 3.61
N VAL A 107 13.13 1.88 3.85
CA VAL A 107 12.92 2.57 5.15
C VAL A 107 11.42 2.66 5.46
N ALA A 108 10.62 3.09 4.50
CA ALA A 108 9.17 3.20 4.66
C ALA A 108 8.49 1.85 4.90
N PHE A 109 8.90 0.81 4.18
CA PHE A 109 8.35 -0.53 4.35
C PHE A 109 8.72 -1.14 5.71
N GLN A 110 9.97 -0.96 6.15
CA GLN A 110 10.40 -1.39 7.47
C GLN A 110 9.63 -0.67 8.58
N PHE A 111 9.38 0.63 8.44
CA PHE A 111 8.51 1.36 9.36
C PHE A 111 7.11 0.73 9.47
N CYS A 112 6.49 0.35 8.35
CA CYS A 112 5.17 -0.30 8.38
C CYS A 112 5.19 -1.60 9.19
N ILE A 113 6.24 -2.42 9.03
CA ILE A 113 6.43 -3.66 9.78
C ILE A 113 6.58 -3.35 11.27
N ASP A 114 7.47 -2.41 11.62
CA ASP A 114 7.77 -2.05 13.01
C ASP A 114 6.55 -1.43 13.70
N ARG A 115 5.76 -0.65 12.97
CA ARG A 115 4.52 -0.08 13.49
C ARG A 115 3.48 -1.14 13.81
N LEU A 116 3.26 -2.11 12.92
CA LEU A 116 2.33 -3.21 13.17
C LEU A 116 2.80 -4.09 14.34
N LYS A 117 4.11 -4.35 14.47
CA LYS A 117 4.66 -5.01 15.67
C LYS A 117 4.36 -4.22 16.94
N ALA A 118 4.59 -2.93 16.93
CA ALA A 118 4.32 -2.04 18.08
C ALA A 118 2.83 -1.99 18.46
N LEU A 119 1.93 -2.25 17.50
CA LEU A 119 0.50 -2.40 17.73
C LEU A 119 0.11 -3.79 18.30
N GLY A 120 1.07 -4.70 18.46
CA GLY A 120 0.88 -6.02 19.06
C GLY A 120 0.59 -7.15 18.07
N PHE A 121 0.73 -6.91 16.78
CA PHE A 121 0.56 -7.97 15.79
C PHE A 121 1.82 -8.84 15.70
N SER A 122 1.64 -10.15 15.60
CA SER A 122 2.71 -11.16 15.47
C SER A 122 2.81 -11.74 14.05
N PHE A 123 1.81 -11.50 13.22
CA PHE A 123 1.80 -11.79 11.80
C PHE A 123 1.37 -10.58 11.00
N ILE A 124 1.94 -10.41 9.84
CA ILE A 124 1.59 -9.33 8.91
C ILE A 124 1.23 -9.94 7.56
N THR A 125 0.12 -9.51 6.99
CA THR A 125 -0.32 -9.88 5.66
C THR A 125 -0.34 -8.69 4.71
N ILE A 126 -0.18 -8.97 3.42
CA ILE A 126 -0.33 -7.98 2.34
C ILE A 126 -0.88 -8.69 1.10
N TRP A 127 -1.90 -8.11 0.49
CA TRP A 127 -2.45 -8.56 -0.78
C TRP A 127 -1.83 -7.81 -1.96
N VAL A 128 -1.61 -8.50 -3.06
CA VAL A 128 -1.01 -7.93 -4.26
C VAL A 128 -1.58 -8.61 -5.50
N LEU A 129 -1.75 -7.85 -6.58
CA LEU A 129 -2.09 -8.46 -7.87
C LEU A 129 -1.01 -9.47 -8.29
N GLU A 130 -1.44 -10.65 -8.71
CA GLU A 130 -0.55 -11.74 -9.13
C GLU A 130 0.43 -11.30 -10.21
N ASP A 131 -0.05 -10.45 -11.14
CA ASP A 131 0.73 -9.91 -12.25
C ASP A 131 1.66 -8.76 -11.87
N ASN A 132 1.55 -8.22 -10.65
CA ASN A 132 2.48 -7.20 -10.16
C ASN A 132 3.78 -7.82 -9.63
N ILE A 133 4.56 -8.36 -10.56
CA ILE A 133 5.80 -9.10 -10.25
C ILE A 133 6.81 -8.23 -9.50
N ARG A 134 6.88 -6.93 -9.80
CA ARG A 134 7.78 -5.99 -9.11
C ARG A 134 7.47 -5.92 -7.61
N ALA A 135 6.21 -5.75 -7.25
CA ALA A 135 5.79 -5.68 -5.84
C ALA A 135 6.00 -7.02 -5.13
N ARG A 136 5.65 -8.14 -5.77
CA ARG A 136 5.86 -9.49 -5.22
C ARG A 136 7.33 -9.73 -4.87
N ARG A 137 8.25 -9.43 -5.79
CA ARG A 137 9.70 -9.55 -5.55
C ARG A 137 10.19 -8.64 -4.41
N PHE A 138 9.61 -7.46 -4.28
CA PHE A 138 9.92 -6.55 -3.18
C PHE A 138 9.50 -7.15 -1.83
N TYR A 139 8.31 -7.74 -1.74
CA TYR A 139 7.84 -8.39 -0.51
C TYR A 139 8.68 -9.61 -0.16
N GLU A 140 9.02 -10.44 -1.14
CA GLU A 140 9.88 -11.61 -0.97
C GLU A 140 11.27 -11.22 -0.42
N LYS A 141 11.88 -10.16 -0.95
CA LYS A 141 13.15 -9.61 -0.43
C LYS A 141 13.06 -9.14 1.03
N ASN A 142 11.87 -8.76 1.48
CA ASN A 142 11.62 -8.34 2.85
C ASN A 142 11.14 -9.48 3.76
N GLY A 143 11.28 -10.72 3.30
CA GLY A 143 10.98 -11.91 4.10
C GLY A 143 9.50 -12.25 4.19
N PHE A 144 8.66 -11.71 3.30
CA PHE A 144 7.29 -12.17 3.12
C PHE A 144 7.26 -13.35 2.16
N GLU A 145 6.37 -14.29 2.42
CA GLU A 145 6.18 -15.48 1.59
C GLU A 145 4.72 -15.56 1.13
N PHE A 146 4.52 -16.06 -0.09
CA PHE A 146 3.18 -16.41 -0.57
C PHE A 146 2.62 -17.52 0.33
N ASP A 147 1.48 -17.27 0.96
CA ASP A 147 0.91 -18.16 1.97
C ASP A 147 -0.17 -19.13 1.43
N GLY A 148 -0.33 -19.18 0.12
CA GLY A 148 -1.27 -20.07 -0.55
C GLY A 148 -2.68 -19.49 -0.73
N HIS A 149 -2.98 -18.30 -0.18
CA HIS A 149 -4.28 -17.65 -0.33
C HIS A 149 -4.31 -16.77 -1.57
N SER A 150 -5.40 -16.88 -2.31
CA SER A 150 -5.70 -16.04 -3.46
C SER A 150 -7.19 -15.74 -3.53
N LYS A 151 -7.52 -14.64 -4.20
CA LYS A 151 -8.90 -14.25 -4.47
C LYS A 151 -9.02 -13.62 -5.85
N GLU A 152 -10.18 -13.77 -6.46
CA GLU A 152 -10.53 -13.06 -7.68
C GLU A 152 -11.12 -11.69 -7.32
N ILE A 153 -10.70 -10.66 -8.01
CA ILE A 153 -11.25 -9.30 -7.94
C ILE A 153 -11.62 -8.82 -9.34
N GLU A 154 -12.45 -7.80 -9.42
CA GLU A 154 -12.84 -7.19 -10.68
C GLU A 154 -12.47 -5.70 -10.70
N VAL A 155 -11.56 -5.34 -11.61
CA VAL A 155 -11.13 -3.96 -11.86
C VAL A 155 -11.13 -3.74 -13.37
N GLY A 156 -12.33 -3.55 -13.95
CA GLY A 156 -12.54 -3.49 -15.38
C GLY A 156 -12.40 -4.83 -16.11
N LYS A 157 -11.76 -5.79 -15.50
CA LYS A 157 -11.68 -7.21 -15.87
C LYS A 157 -11.42 -8.05 -14.63
N LYS A 158 -11.57 -9.36 -14.74
CA LYS A 158 -11.22 -10.29 -13.68
C LYS A 158 -9.71 -10.37 -13.51
N LEU A 159 -9.26 -10.18 -12.28
CA LEU A 159 -7.86 -10.24 -11.86
C LEU A 159 -7.74 -11.15 -10.64
N ARG A 160 -6.54 -11.66 -10.42
CA ARG A 160 -6.24 -12.46 -9.24
C ARG A 160 -5.30 -11.68 -8.31
N GLU A 161 -5.64 -11.63 -7.04
CA GLU A 161 -4.74 -11.22 -5.97
C GLU A 161 -4.21 -12.45 -5.23
N VAL A 162 -2.97 -12.34 -4.78
CA VAL A 162 -2.29 -13.33 -3.94
C VAL A 162 -1.87 -12.68 -2.63
N ARG A 163 -1.89 -13.45 -1.54
CA ARG A 163 -1.54 -12.96 -0.23
C ARG A 163 -0.13 -13.39 0.15
N TYR A 164 0.63 -12.44 0.64
CA TYR A 164 1.93 -12.65 1.26
C TYR A 164 1.82 -12.44 2.76
N SER A 165 2.57 -13.22 3.53
CA SER A 165 2.58 -13.13 4.98
C SER A 165 3.98 -13.23 5.55
N LYS A 166 4.16 -12.67 6.74
CA LYS A 166 5.41 -12.70 7.51
C LYS A 166 5.10 -12.78 9.00
N GLN A 167 5.78 -13.68 9.69
CA GLN A 167 5.84 -13.67 11.14
C GLN A 167 6.84 -12.61 11.61
N VAL A 168 6.47 -11.84 12.63
CA VAL A 168 7.27 -10.70 13.11
C VAL A 168 7.46 -10.70 14.62
#